data_a0b73e72662f18a23b427d02a5887366
#
_entry.id   a0b73e72662f18a23b427d02a5887366
#
_cell.length_a   1.000
_cell.length_b   1.000
_cell.length_c   1.000
_cell.angle_alpha   90.00
_cell.angle_beta   90.00
_cell.angle_gamma   90.00
#
_symmetry.space_group_name_H-M   'P 1'
#
loop_
_entity.id
_entity.type
_entity.pdbx_description
1 polymer ?
#
loop_
_entity_poly.entity_id
_entity_poly.type
_entity_poly.pdbx_seq_one_letter_code
_entity_poly.pdbx_strand_id
1 'polypeptide(L)'
;MILGRAALYDRSAGKKTAVVSTVNGDANVPFYKELGNQKISAEDIPVVAFSVGEEELSGLDAKPLVGHLAAWNYFMSINSPVNKEWIAKWHAFTKNPKRTFNDPMEATVIGFQLWVKAVEKAGTSDPQKVIAALPGLEVPNLTGGVAKVLPNHHITKPVYIGEIRPDGQFNVVWRTDKEVPGDAWSDFLPGSKDIEADWVTLN
;
A
#
# COMPACT_ATOMS: atom_id res chain seq x y z
N MET A 1 -20.68 -0.52 13.09
CA MET A 1 -21.06 -1.45 14.18
C MET A 1 -19.86 -2.18 14.81
N ILE A 2 -18.87 -2.61 14.05
CA ILE A 2 -17.66 -3.31 14.57
C ILE A 2 -16.73 -2.36 15.34
N LEU A 3 -16.48 -1.17 14.82
CA LEU A 3 -15.67 -0.14 15.49
C LEU A 3 -16.21 0.29 16.85
N GLY A 4 -17.53 0.51 16.95
CA GLY A 4 -18.14 0.92 18.21
C GLY A 4 -17.96 -0.13 19.31
N ARG A 5 -18.00 -1.42 18.97
CA ARG A 5 -17.81 -2.50 19.95
C ARG A 5 -16.35 -2.60 20.39
N ALA A 6 -15.38 -2.47 19.46
CA ALA A 6 -13.96 -2.51 19.80
C ALA A 6 -13.56 -1.33 20.71
N ALA A 7 -13.96 -0.12 20.35
CA ALA A 7 -13.68 1.09 21.15
C ALA A 7 -14.34 1.05 22.53
N LEU A 8 -15.58 0.55 22.63
CA LEU A 8 -16.28 0.39 23.92
C LEU A 8 -15.59 -0.68 24.79
N TYR A 9 -15.15 -1.77 24.19
CA TYR A 9 -14.46 -2.85 24.90
C TYR A 9 -13.13 -2.35 25.48
N ASP A 10 -12.35 -1.62 24.70
CA ASP A 10 -11.05 -1.10 25.13
C ASP A 10 -11.20 -0.02 26.21
N ARG A 11 -12.06 0.95 26.01
CA ARG A 11 -12.34 1.99 27.02
C ARG A 11 -12.81 1.41 28.35
N SER A 12 -13.55 0.30 28.32
CA SER A 12 -13.99 -0.40 29.53
C SER A 12 -12.87 -1.20 30.21
N ALA A 13 -11.87 -1.62 29.44
CA ALA A 13 -10.74 -2.42 29.96
C ALA A 13 -9.60 -1.57 30.55
N GLY A 14 -9.57 -0.24 30.27
CA GLY A 14 -8.53 0.68 30.77
C GLY A 14 -7.12 0.36 30.30
N LYS A 15 -6.97 -0.40 29.19
CA LYS A 15 -5.68 -0.79 28.61
C LYS A 15 -5.36 0.06 27.40
N LYS A 16 -4.07 0.33 27.17
CA LYS A 16 -3.60 0.89 25.90
C LYS A 16 -3.86 -0.10 24.77
N THR A 17 -4.56 0.36 23.73
CA THR A 17 -4.97 -0.47 22.59
C THR A 17 -4.61 0.21 21.30
N ALA A 18 -4.31 -0.57 20.27
CA ALA A 18 -4.20 -0.12 18.88
C ALA A 18 -5.07 -1.00 18.00
N VAL A 19 -5.52 -0.48 16.89
CA VAL A 19 -6.25 -1.24 15.87
C VAL A 19 -5.32 -1.51 14.71
N VAL A 20 -5.22 -2.79 14.32
CA VAL A 20 -4.58 -3.23 13.08
C VAL A 20 -5.69 -3.50 12.07
N SER A 21 -5.68 -2.79 10.93
CA SER A 21 -6.72 -2.86 9.92
C SER A 21 -6.20 -3.50 8.63
N THR A 22 -6.92 -4.53 8.16
CA THR A 22 -6.73 -5.15 6.85
C THR A 22 -7.90 -4.87 5.90
N VAL A 23 -8.67 -3.83 6.19
CA VAL A 23 -9.79 -3.40 5.32
C VAL A 23 -9.22 -2.85 4.01
N ASN A 24 -9.77 -3.28 2.88
CA ASN A 24 -9.30 -2.90 1.55
C ASN A 24 -10.32 -2.05 0.77
N GLY A 25 -9.80 -1.21 -0.12
CA GLY A 25 -10.57 -0.46 -1.11
C GLY A 25 -11.66 0.43 -0.49
N ASP A 26 -12.79 0.52 -1.15
CA ASP A 26 -13.90 1.42 -0.79
C ASP A 26 -14.47 1.20 0.61
N ALA A 27 -14.26 0.02 1.20
CA ALA A 27 -14.66 -0.27 2.58
C ALA A 27 -13.90 0.57 3.63
N ASN A 28 -12.75 1.14 3.26
CA ASN A 28 -12.02 2.08 4.12
C ASN A 28 -12.78 3.40 4.31
N VAL A 29 -13.53 3.86 3.30
CA VAL A 29 -14.28 5.13 3.37
C VAL A 29 -15.26 5.14 4.55
N PRO A 30 -16.25 4.21 4.65
CA PRO A 30 -17.14 4.17 5.80
C PRO A 30 -16.43 3.86 7.13
N PHE A 31 -15.34 3.09 7.09
CA PHE A 31 -14.55 2.80 8.29
C PHE A 31 -13.96 4.08 8.88
N TYR A 32 -13.22 4.86 8.10
CA TYR A 32 -12.58 6.09 8.57
C TYR A 32 -13.60 7.20 8.87
N LYS A 33 -14.70 7.28 8.11
CA LYS A 33 -15.81 8.18 8.43
C LYS A 33 -16.37 7.89 9.80
N GLU A 34 -16.60 6.61 10.13
CA GLU A 34 -17.14 6.22 11.43
C GLU A 34 -16.12 6.45 12.56
N LEU A 35 -14.83 6.19 12.31
CA LEU A 35 -13.75 6.49 13.25
C LEU A 35 -13.76 7.98 13.64
N GLY A 36 -13.89 8.87 12.65
CA GLY A 36 -14.02 10.31 12.87
C GLY A 36 -15.30 10.71 13.60
N ASN A 37 -16.46 10.11 13.25
CA ASN A 37 -17.74 10.36 13.90
C ASN A 37 -17.71 10.01 15.40
N GLN A 38 -17.00 8.93 15.75
CA GLN A 38 -16.85 8.49 17.13
C GLN A 38 -15.76 9.27 17.90
N LYS A 39 -15.08 10.21 17.22
CA LYS A 39 -14.00 11.03 17.80
C LYS A 39 -12.90 10.17 18.44
N ILE A 40 -12.57 9.04 17.80
CA ILE A 40 -11.47 8.18 18.21
C ILE A 40 -10.20 8.77 17.59
N SER A 41 -9.38 9.41 18.45
CA SER A 41 -8.12 9.99 18.01
C SER A 41 -6.98 8.97 17.96
N ALA A 42 -5.94 9.29 17.23
CA ALA A 42 -4.73 8.47 17.20
C ALA A 42 -3.98 8.47 18.55
N GLU A 43 -4.20 9.46 19.39
CA GLU A 43 -3.65 9.50 20.76
C GLU A 43 -4.37 8.52 21.68
N ASP A 44 -5.67 8.31 21.47
CA ASP A 44 -6.48 7.39 22.26
C ASP A 44 -6.31 5.94 21.80
N ILE A 45 -6.64 5.68 20.52
CA ILE A 45 -6.61 4.35 19.90
C ILE A 45 -6.04 4.48 18.49
N PRO A 46 -4.70 4.43 18.31
CA PRO A 46 -4.11 4.50 16.98
C PRO A 46 -4.57 3.35 16.09
N VAL A 47 -4.89 3.66 14.85
CA VAL A 47 -5.14 2.68 13.79
C VAL A 47 -3.87 2.57 12.94
N VAL A 48 -3.43 1.35 12.65
CA VAL A 48 -2.41 1.04 11.65
C VAL A 48 -3.07 0.22 10.54
N ALA A 49 -3.18 0.79 9.36
CA ALA A 49 -3.80 0.14 8.20
C ALA A 49 -2.74 -0.35 7.22
N PHE A 50 -3.03 -1.45 6.47
CA PHE A 50 -2.13 -2.01 5.46
C PHE A 50 -2.62 -1.78 4.02
N SER A 51 -3.69 -1.04 3.83
CA SER A 51 -4.29 -0.79 2.50
C SER A 51 -5.01 0.56 2.47
N VAL A 52 -4.34 1.60 2.98
CA VAL A 52 -4.87 2.97 2.98
C VAL A 52 -3.80 3.92 2.46
N GLY A 53 -4.17 4.68 1.46
CA GLY A 53 -3.37 5.74 0.89
C GLY A 53 -4.22 6.98 0.62
N GLU A 54 -3.71 7.84 -0.22
CA GLU A 54 -4.32 9.13 -0.54
C GLU A 54 -5.67 8.99 -1.25
N GLU A 55 -5.86 7.90 -2.03
CA GLU A 55 -7.12 7.66 -2.75
C GLU A 55 -8.26 7.33 -1.80
N GLU A 56 -8.02 6.47 -0.81
CA GLU A 56 -9.00 6.06 0.19
C GLU A 56 -9.42 7.23 1.10
N LEU A 57 -8.52 8.20 1.31
CA LEU A 57 -8.78 9.41 2.09
C LEU A 57 -9.36 10.54 1.23
N SER A 58 -9.34 10.40 -0.11
CA SER A 58 -9.85 11.40 -1.03
C SER A 58 -11.36 11.61 -0.82
N GLY A 59 -11.74 12.86 -0.57
CA GLY A 59 -13.15 13.21 -0.32
C GLY A 59 -13.62 13.02 1.13
N LEU A 60 -12.75 12.54 2.03
CA LEU A 60 -13.03 12.53 3.47
C LEU A 60 -12.52 13.80 4.15
N ASP A 61 -13.16 14.17 5.26
CA ASP A 61 -12.53 15.10 6.21
C ASP A 61 -11.42 14.35 6.96
N ALA A 62 -10.18 14.64 6.59
CA ALA A 62 -9.01 13.99 7.19
C ALA A 62 -8.63 14.57 8.56
N LYS A 63 -9.19 15.70 8.98
CA LYS A 63 -8.82 16.34 10.26
C LYS A 63 -9.01 15.43 11.49
N PRO A 64 -10.15 14.71 11.61
CA PRO A 64 -10.33 13.78 12.73
C PRO A 64 -9.43 12.54 12.66
N LEU A 65 -8.76 12.32 11.52
CA LEU A 65 -7.98 11.12 11.25
C LEU A 65 -6.47 11.35 11.39
N VAL A 66 -6.07 12.59 11.68
CA VAL A 66 -4.65 12.98 11.82
C VAL A 66 -3.96 12.13 12.88
N GLY A 67 -2.75 11.65 12.56
CA GLY A 67 -1.94 10.82 13.45
C GLY A 67 -2.18 9.32 13.33
N HIS A 68 -3.28 8.85 12.71
CA HIS A 68 -3.42 7.44 12.39
C HIS A 68 -2.41 7.03 11.31
N LEU A 69 -2.01 5.77 11.30
CA LEU A 69 -0.89 5.27 10.52
C LEU A 69 -1.36 4.35 9.38
N ALA A 70 -0.60 4.36 8.30
CA ALA A 70 -0.69 3.36 7.25
C ALA A 70 0.71 2.81 6.92
N ALA A 71 0.80 1.49 6.71
CA ALA A 71 2.00 0.82 6.24
C ALA A 71 1.79 0.39 4.81
N TRP A 72 2.61 0.92 3.88
CA TRP A 72 2.54 0.59 2.46
C TRP A 72 3.88 0.77 1.75
N ASN A 73 3.95 0.44 0.46
CA ASN A 73 5.18 0.53 -0.31
C ASN A 73 5.39 1.88 -1.00
N TYR A 74 4.35 2.71 -1.05
CA TYR A 74 4.39 4.01 -1.68
C TYR A 74 3.38 4.97 -1.04
N PHE A 75 3.77 6.24 -0.93
CA PHE A 75 2.88 7.37 -0.66
C PHE A 75 3.19 8.51 -1.63
N MET A 76 2.16 9.20 -2.13
CA MET A 76 2.30 10.31 -3.07
C MET A 76 3.19 11.44 -2.55
N SER A 77 3.23 11.60 -1.23
CA SER A 77 4.03 12.61 -0.52
C SER A 77 5.52 12.29 -0.41
N ILE A 78 5.99 11.12 -0.86
CA ILE A 78 7.41 10.75 -0.83
C ILE A 78 8.24 11.77 -1.59
N ASN A 79 9.22 12.36 -0.88
CA ASN A 79 10.07 13.43 -1.39
C ASN A 79 11.24 12.87 -2.22
N SER A 80 10.95 12.33 -3.40
CA SER A 80 11.97 11.96 -4.40
C SER A 80 11.82 12.79 -5.68
N PRO A 81 12.90 13.11 -6.40
CA PRO A 81 12.82 13.82 -7.68
C PRO A 81 11.98 13.05 -8.71
N VAL A 82 12.14 11.74 -8.78
CA VAL A 82 11.38 10.86 -9.71
C VAL A 82 9.89 10.92 -9.41
N ASN A 83 9.51 10.86 -8.13
CA ASN A 83 8.11 10.97 -7.73
C ASN A 83 7.51 12.32 -8.12
N LYS A 84 8.20 13.41 -7.85
CA LYS A 84 7.73 14.77 -8.18
C LYS A 84 7.49 14.92 -9.68
N GLU A 85 8.41 14.43 -10.49
CA GLU A 85 8.28 14.46 -11.95
C GLU A 85 7.09 13.61 -12.42
N TRP A 86 6.91 12.42 -11.84
CA TRP A 86 5.79 11.53 -12.13
C TRP A 86 4.44 12.17 -11.78
N ILE A 87 4.32 12.71 -10.58
CA ILE A 87 3.08 13.36 -10.13
C ILE A 87 2.73 14.56 -11.02
N ALA A 88 3.73 15.35 -11.45
CA ALA A 88 3.49 16.43 -12.40
C ALA A 88 2.93 15.90 -13.73
N LYS A 89 3.47 14.81 -14.28
CA LYS A 89 2.97 14.16 -15.50
C LYS A 89 1.56 13.59 -15.29
N TRP A 90 1.31 12.96 -14.12
CA TRP A 90 -0.01 12.43 -13.75
C TRP A 90 -1.07 13.53 -13.69
N HIS A 91 -0.78 14.65 -13.03
CA HIS A 91 -1.68 15.80 -12.98
C HIS A 91 -1.94 16.41 -14.35
N ALA A 92 -0.91 16.52 -15.20
CA ALA A 92 -1.06 17.00 -16.57
C ALA A 92 -1.93 16.06 -17.41
N PHE A 93 -1.72 14.75 -17.32
CA PHE A 93 -2.50 13.74 -18.03
C PHE A 93 -3.97 13.73 -17.60
N THR A 94 -4.23 13.74 -16.31
CA THR A 94 -5.59 13.73 -15.75
C THR A 94 -6.29 15.08 -15.84
N LYS A 95 -5.56 16.15 -16.20
CA LYS A 95 -6.04 17.56 -16.20
C LYS A 95 -6.63 17.95 -14.84
N ASN A 96 -6.14 17.33 -13.78
CA ASN A 96 -6.61 17.56 -12.42
C ASN A 96 -5.41 17.60 -11.44
N PRO A 97 -5.02 18.81 -10.94
CA PRO A 97 -3.89 18.96 -10.03
C PRO A 97 -4.15 18.41 -8.62
N LYS A 98 -5.38 17.97 -8.36
CA LYS A 98 -5.77 17.34 -7.07
C LYS A 98 -5.95 15.83 -7.18
N ARG A 99 -5.74 15.26 -8.39
CA ARG A 99 -5.89 13.81 -8.57
C ARG A 99 -4.83 13.07 -7.78
N THR A 100 -5.25 12.21 -6.87
CA THR A 100 -4.38 11.37 -6.06
C THR A 100 -3.69 10.29 -6.89
N PHE A 101 -2.59 9.80 -6.37
CA PHE A 101 -1.83 8.68 -6.92
C PHE A 101 -1.37 7.82 -5.73
N ASN A 102 -1.72 6.55 -5.69
CA ASN A 102 -1.48 5.67 -4.55
C ASN A 102 -0.60 4.46 -4.89
N ASP A 103 -0.30 3.62 -3.91
CA ASP A 103 0.55 2.44 -4.05
C ASP A 103 0.08 1.45 -5.15
N PRO A 104 -1.19 1.05 -5.26
CA PRO A 104 -1.63 0.19 -6.37
C PRO A 104 -1.43 0.79 -7.75
N MET A 105 -1.56 2.12 -7.89
CA MET A 105 -1.28 2.81 -9.14
C MET A 105 0.21 2.79 -9.46
N GLU A 106 1.07 3.03 -8.49
CA GLU A 106 2.53 2.95 -8.64
C GLU A 106 2.96 1.53 -9.00
N ALA A 107 2.43 0.52 -8.33
CA ALA A 107 2.68 -0.88 -8.63
C ALA A 107 2.28 -1.25 -10.07
N THR A 108 1.17 -0.69 -10.57
CA THR A 108 0.73 -0.87 -11.96
C THR A 108 1.72 -0.27 -12.96
N VAL A 109 2.26 0.91 -12.67
CA VAL A 109 3.29 1.56 -13.50
C VAL A 109 4.55 0.70 -13.56
N ILE A 110 5.02 0.23 -12.42
CA ILE A 110 6.17 -0.68 -12.34
C ILE A 110 5.91 -1.95 -13.13
N GLY A 111 4.75 -2.58 -12.94
CA GLY A 111 4.37 -3.81 -13.63
C GLY A 111 4.35 -3.64 -15.14
N PHE A 112 3.82 -2.51 -15.63
CA PHE A 112 3.81 -2.21 -17.07
C PHE A 112 5.23 -2.01 -17.62
N GLN A 113 6.08 -1.27 -16.93
CA GLN A 113 7.48 -1.08 -17.35
C GLN A 113 8.25 -2.40 -17.39
N LEU A 114 8.04 -3.27 -16.41
CA LEU A 114 8.63 -4.61 -16.39
C LEU A 114 8.14 -5.47 -17.54
N TRP A 115 6.84 -5.42 -17.85
CA TRP A 115 6.26 -6.13 -18.98
C TRP A 115 6.88 -5.67 -20.30
N VAL A 116 7.01 -4.36 -20.54
CA VAL A 116 7.67 -3.82 -21.74
C VAL A 116 9.08 -4.38 -21.88
N LYS A 117 9.89 -4.28 -20.83
CA LYS A 117 11.26 -4.84 -20.83
C LYS A 117 11.29 -6.35 -21.07
N ALA A 118 10.31 -7.08 -20.53
CA ALA A 118 10.24 -8.53 -20.73
C ALA A 118 9.88 -8.88 -22.19
N VAL A 119 8.97 -8.14 -22.82
CA VAL A 119 8.65 -8.29 -24.25
C VAL A 119 9.87 -8.00 -25.12
N GLU A 120 10.58 -6.91 -24.85
CA GLU A 120 11.82 -6.56 -25.57
C GLU A 120 12.87 -7.67 -25.43
N LYS A 121 13.09 -8.17 -24.21
CA LYS A 121 14.04 -9.26 -23.93
C LYS A 121 13.63 -10.57 -24.57
N ALA A 122 12.35 -10.90 -24.58
CA ALA A 122 11.82 -12.13 -25.19
C ALA A 122 11.74 -12.05 -26.73
N GLY A 123 11.75 -10.85 -27.32
CA GLY A 123 11.55 -10.61 -28.74
C GLY A 123 10.15 -10.99 -29.24
N THR A 124 9.16 -11.10 -28.35
CA THR A 124 7.80 -11.55 -28.65
C THR A 124 6.83 -11.15 -27.55
N SER A 125 5.54 -11.04 -27.88
CA SER A 125 4.46 -10.84 -26.91
C SER A 125 3.81 -12.16 -26.44
N ASP A 126 4.37 -13.33 -26.78
CA ASP A 126 3.90 -14.61 -26.26
C ASP A 126 3.96 -14.63 -24.74
N PRO A 127 2.82 -14.86 -24.04
CA PRO A 127 2.77 -14.73 -22.58
C PRO A 127 3.77 -15.62 -21.84
N GLN A 128 3.97 -16.86 -22.30
CA GLN A 128 4.86 -17.80 -21.62
C GLN A 128 6.32 -17.38 -21.73
N LYS A 129 6.72 -16.88 -22.90
CA LYS A 129 8.10 -16.37 -23.12
C LYS A 129 8.33 -15.07 -22.37
N VAL A 130 7.34 -14.18 -22.30
CA VAL A 130 7.41 -12.93 -21.54
C VAL A 130 7.51 -13.21 -20.03
N ILE A 131 6.69 -14.11 -19.49
CA ILE A 131 6.75 -14.53 -18.09
C ILE A 131 8.14 -15.11 -17.76
N ALA A 132 8.67 -15.99 -18.60
CA ALA A 132 10.00 -16.57 -18.42
C ALA A 132 11.12 -15.54 -18.49
N ALA A 133 10.92 -14.42 -19.18
CA ALA A 133 11.90 -13.34 -19.29
C ALA A 133 11.90 -12.36 -18.10
N LEU A 134 10.84 -12.33 -17.28
CA LEU A 134 10.68 -11.38 -16.16
C LEU A 134 11.75 -11.52 -15.06
N PRO A 135 12.11 -12.73 -14.56
CA PRO A 135 13.04 -12.83 -13.45
C PRO A 135 14.37 -12.12 -13.71
N GLY A 136 14.80 -11.33 -12.72
CA GLY A 136 16.02 -10.54 -12.77
C GLY A 136 15.89 -9.19 -13.47
N LEU A 137 14.77 -8.85 -14.10
CA LEU A 137 14.54 -7.52 -14.66
C LEU A 137 14.42 -6.48 -13.55
N GLU A 138 14.87 -5.28 -13.87
CA GLU A 138 14.88 -4.13 -12.96
C GLU A 138 14.31 -2.90 -13.66
N VAL A 139 13.49 -2.12 -12.95
CA VAL A 139 12.99 -0.81 -13.38
C VAL A 139 13.08 0.19 -12.23
N PRO A 140 13.26 1.50 -12.51
CA PRO A 140 13.14 2.52 -11.47
C PRO A 140 11.77 2.47 -10.83
N ASN A 141 11.71 2.64 -9.51
CA ASN A 141 10.47 2.91 -8.79
C ASN A 141 10.34 4.40 -8.47
N LEU A 142 9.14 4.85 -8.13
CA LEU A 142 8.88 6.28 -7.85
C LEU A 142 9.44 6.73 -6.49
N THR A 143 9.82 5.80 -5.64
CA THR A 143 10.43 6.11 -4.33
C THR A 143 11.91 6.53 -4.45
N GLY A 144 12.49 6.39 -5.66
CA GLY A 144 13.88 6.74 -5.95
C GLY A 144 14.84 5.58 -5.92
N GLY A 145 14.33 4.33 -5.75
CA GLY A 145 15.09 3.09 -5.83
C GLY A 145 14.81 2.31 -7.11
N VAL A 146 15.03 1.01 -7.04
CA VAL A 146 14.87 0.06 -8.15
C VAL A 146 13.96 -1.09 -7.71
N ALA A 147 12.95 -1.41 -8.49
CA ALA A 147 12.16 -2.62 -8.34
C ALA A 147 12.79 -3.74 -9.17
N LYS A 148 13.10 -4.86 -8.55
CA LYS A 148 13.69 -6.05 -9.19
C LYS A 148 12.72 -7.21 -9.11
N VAL A 149 12.52 -7.91 -10.23
CA VAL A 149 11.74 -9.14 -10.27
C VAL A 149 12.54 -10.31 -9.72
N LEU A 150 12.00 -10.97 -8.72
CA LEU A 150 12.58 -12.14 -8.07
C LEU A 150 12.20 -13.43 -8.82
N PRO A 151 12.90 -14.57 -8.57
CA PRO A 151 12.56 -15.86 -9.19
C PRO A 151 11.11 -16.33 -8.90
N ASN A 152 10.53 -15.92 -7.78
CA ASN A 152 9.13 -16.18 -7.41
C ASN A 152 8.12 -15.21 -8.04
N HIS A 153 8.56 -14.35 -8.97
CA HIS A 153 7.79 -13.31 -9.65
C HIS A 153 7.26 -12.18 -8.76
N HIS A 154 7.65 -12.11 -7.49
CA HIS A 154 7.48 -10.91 -6.68
C HIS A 154 8.53 -9.86 -7.05
N ILE A 155 8.32 -8.62 -6.63
CA ILE A 155 9.30 -7.54 -6.80
C ILE A 155 9.84 -7.08 -5.46
N THR A 156 11.04 -6.51 -5.49
CA THR A 156 11.60 -5.81 -4.33
C THR A 156 11.00 -4.41 -4.25
N LYS A 157 10.56 -3.98 -3.06
CA LYS A 157 10.10 -2.60 -2.79
C LYS A 157 10.47 -2.20 -1.37
N PRO A 158 10.69 -0.90 -1.10
CA PRO A 158 10.77 -0.42 0.27
C PRO A 158 9.39 -0.48 0.93
N VAL A 159 9.36 -0.47 2.26
CA VAL A 159 8.15 -0.32 3.06
C VAL A 159 8.22 1.00 3.82
N TYR A 160 7.13 1.72 3.85
CA TYR A 160 6.97 2.98 4.56
C TYR A 160 5.86 2.89 5.60
N ILE A 161 5.99 3.66 6.66
CA ILE A 161 4.88 4.00 7.54
C ILE A 161 4.60 5.48 7.35
N GLY A 162 3.38 5.77 6.92
CA GLY A 162 2.86 7.11 6.74
C GLY A 162 1.87 7.46 7.85
N GLU A 163 1.97 8.67 8.36
CA GLU A 163 1.02 9.27 9.29
C GLU A 163 0.07 10.19 8.53
N ILE A 164 -1.23 10.04 8.76
CA ILE A 164 -2.26 10.84 8.08
C ILE A 164 -2.13 12.31 8.47
N ARG A 165 -2.12 13.19 7.46
CA ARG A 165 -2.09 14.64 7.57
C ARG A 165 -3.48 15.26 7.42
N PRO A 166 -3.69 16.51 7.86
CA PRO A 166 -4.98 17.20 7.73
C PRO A 166 -5.47 17.37 6.28
N ASP A 167 -4.56 17.32 5.31
CA ASP A 167 -4.85 17.45 3.88
C ASP A 167 -5.12 16.11 3.17
N GLY A 168 -5.17 15.00 3.93
CA GLY A 168 -5.38 13.65 3.39
C GLY A 168 -4.13 13.06 2.73
N GLN A 169 -2.99 13.72 2.84
CA GLN A 169 -1.68 13.18 2.46
C GLN A 169 -1.01 12.52 3.67
N PHE A 170 0.20 12.02 3.49
CA PHE A 170 0.94 11.32 4.55
C PHE A 170 2.28 11.98 4.84
N ASN A 171 2.65 12.01 6.13
CA ASN A 171 4.03 12.19 6.56
C ASN A 171 4.67 10.81 6.64
N VAL A 172 5.75 10.58 5.91
CA VAL A 172 6.54 9.36 6.09
C VAL A 172 7.30 9.47 7.40
N VAL A 173 6.90 8.67 8.39
CA VAL A 173 7.49 8.67 9.73
C VAL A 173 8.50 7.54 9.93
N TRP A 174 8.47 6.53 9.08
CA TRP A 174 9.42 5.43 9.08
C TRP A 174 9.52 4.80 7.68
N ARG A 175 10.67 4.22 7.38
CA ARG A 175 10.89 3.39 6.18
C ARG A 175 11.91 2.30 6.44
N THR A 176 11.91 1.28 5.63
CA THR A 176 13.00 0.30 5.57
C THR A 176 14.28 0.94 5.02
N ASP A 177 15.44 0.51 5.50
CA ASP A 177 16.74 1.00 5.00
C ASP A 177 17.02 0.53 3.57
N LYS A 178 16.46 -0.61 3.17
CA LYS A 178 16.63 -1.25 1.87
C LYS A 178 15.29 -1.72 1.34
N GLU A 179 15.27 -2.03 0.04
CA GLU A 179 14.16 -2.76 -0.56
C GLU A 179 13.96 -4.11 0.13
N VAL A 180 12.73 -4.42 0.45
CA VAL A 180 12.32 -5.70 1.01
C VAL A 180 12.01 -6.65 -0.15
N PRO A 181 12.59 -7.86 -0.17
CA PRO A 181 12.21 -8.86 -1.15
C PRO A 181 10.76 -9.31 -0.91
N GLY A 182 9.98 -9.41 -1.98
CA GLY A 182 8.67 -10.04 -1.90
C GLY A 182 8.82 -11.54 -1.65
N ASP A 183 8.12 -12.06 -0.64
CA ASP A 183 8.13 -13.47 -0.32
C ASP A 183 6.76 -14.10 -0.63
N ALA A 184 6.78 -15.33 -1.16
CA ALA A 184 5.57 -16.11 -1.40
C ALA A 184 5.01 -16.73 -0.11
N TRP A 185 5.85 -16.87 0.89
CA TRP A 185 5.55 -17.53 2.16
C TRP A 185 5.99 -16.67 3.33
N SER A 186 5.23 -16.68 4.41
CA SER A 186 5.57 -15.91 5.59
C SER A 186 6.44 -16.71 6.55
N ASP A 187 7.62 -16.20 6.87
CA ASP A 187 8.49 -16.77 7.92
C ASP A 187 7.86 -16.71 9.31
N PHE A 188 6.88 -15.80 9.50
CA PHE A 188 6.15 -15.65 10.76
C PHE A 188 4.99 -16.64 10.92
N LEU A 189 4.65 -17.40 9.87
CA LEU A 189 3.60 -18.41 9.89
C LEU A 189 4.24 -19.79 9.62
N PRO A 190 4.50 -20.59 10.68
CA PRO A 190 5.07 -21.93 10.52
C PRO A 190 4.23 -22.77 9.56
N GLY A 191 4.89 -23.46 8.62
CA GLY A 191 4.23 -24.31 7.64
C GLY A 191 3.55 -23.57 6.49
N SER A 192 3.67 -22.25 6.39
CA SER A 192 3.02 -21.47 5.31
C SER A 192 3.40 -21.93 3.91
N LYS A 193 4.64 -22.41 3.72
CA LYS A 193 5.14 -22.96 2.45
C LYS A 193 4.47 -24.28 2.04
N ASP A 194 3.85 -24.97 2.97
CA ASP A 194 3.20 -26.27 2.77
C ASP A 194 1.67 -26.11 2.59
N ILE A 195 1.16 -24.86 2.65
CA ILE A 195 -0.26 -24.55 2.47
C ILE A 195 -0.52 -24.38 0.98
N GLU A 196 -1.33 -25.26 0.41
CA GLU A 196 -1.84 -25.14 -0.95
C GLU A 196 -3.26 -24.57 -0.92
N ALA A 197 -3.57 -23.68 -1.87
CA ALA A 197 -4.93 -23.20 -2.07
C ALA A 197 -5.73 -24.31 -2.78
N ASP A 198 -6.61 -24.99 -2.04
CA ASP A 198 -7.51 -26.01 -2.59
C ASP A 198 -8.95 -25.49 -2.59
N TRP A 199 -9.48 -25.25 -3.77
CA TRP A 199 -10.86 -24.80 -3.98
C TRP A 199 -11.91 -25.88 -3.69
N VAL A 200 -11.49 -27.14 -3.58
CA VAL A 200 -12.39 -28.30 -3.39
C VAL A 200 -12.81 -28.43 -1.92
N THR A 201 -12.03 -27.90 -1.00
CA THR A 201 -12.28 -28.00 0.46
C THR A 201 -13.17 -26.88 1.02
N LEU A 202 -13.69 -25.98 0.19
CA LEU A 202 -14.59 -24.89 0.57
C LEU A 202 -16.10 -25.24 0.43
N ASN A 203 -16.46 -26.50 0.36
CA ASN A 203 -17.85 -26.99 0.34
C ASN A 203 -18.35 -27.32 1.75
#